data_a6ea2e2339f19140b0e242d0706c7fff
#
_entry.id   a6ea2e2339f19140b0e242d0706c7fff
#
_cell.length_a   1.000
_cell.length_b   1.000
_cell.length_c   1.000
_cell.angle_alpha   90.00
_cell.angle_beta   90.00
_cell.angle_gamma   90.00
#
_symmetry.space_group_name_H-M   'P 1'
#
loop_
_entity.id
_entity.type
_entity.pdbx_description
1 polymer ?
#
loop_
_entity_poly.entity_id
_entity_poly.type
_entity_poly.pdbx_seq_one_letter_code
_entity_poly.pdbx_strand_id
1 'polypeptide(L)'
;MYPTEVKKGVLLKNGELKLQGTMKTPGFLRCKVTAHVGDRKYEGLATAAYAPEQLQPITECPADFREFWVKELEGARRTSLQPLMTLLSERCTATVNVYHVSFQTDRWGSRFYGVLCVPKKEGKYPALLRVPGAGIRPYAGDVYTAEQGAITLEVGIHGIPVTMEQSFYDNLMNGALNGYWTFCRNDLRNFYYHRVIIGALRAVDFICELPQYNGQALGVTGSSQGGALSVMTAALDPRVTFFAAVHPALCDHEAFMKKRACGWPHYFYYYGAPDAKELEVVRYYDTANFARCLAVPGWFSWGYNDDVCPPTSM
;
A
#
# COMPACT_ATOMS: atom_id res chain seq x y z
N MET A 1 2.07 -17.06 -10.39
CA MET A 1 1.30 -18.29 -10.09
C MET A 1 1.86 -19.44 -10.90
N TYR A 2 1.99 -20.60 -10.29
CA TYR A 2 2.47 -21.81 -10.98
C TYR A 2 1.28 -22.68 -11.32
N PRO A 3 1.08 -23.07 -12.60
CA PRO A 3 0.02 -23.99 -12.96
C PRO A 3 0.33 -25.37 -12.36
N THR A 4 -0.63 -25.96 -11.67
CA THR A 4 -0.55 -27.32 -11.15
C THR A 4 -0.96 -28.34 -12.20
N GLU A 5 -1.83 -27.96 -13.13
CA GLU A 5 -2.29 -28.77 -14.24
C GLU A 5 -2.59 -27.87 -15.45
N VAL A 6 -2.24 -28.34 -16.65
CA VAL A 6 -2.53 -27.63 -17.91
C VAL A 6 -3.11 -28.65 -18.90
N LYS A 7 -4.31 -28.37 -19.42
CA LYS A 7 -4.94 -29.12 -20.53
C LYS A 7 -5.00 -28.23 -21.76
N LYS A 8 -4.55 -28.73 -22.90
CA LYS A 8 -4.59 -28.03 -24.19
C LYS A 8 -5.44 -28.80 -25.19
N GLY A 9 -6.02 -28.12 -26.16
CA GLY A 9 -6.77 -28.73 -27.24
C GLY A 9 -8.02 -29.47 -26.77
N VAL A 10 -8.67 -28.95 -25.70
CA VAL A 10 -9.87 -29.59 -25.15
C VAL A 10 -11.06 -29.31 -26.05
N LEU A 11 -11.70 -30.36 -26.53
CA LEU A 11 -12.93 -30.29 -27.32
C LEU A 11 -14.13 -30.11 -26.39
N LEU A 12 -14.94 -29.08 -26.73
CA LEU A 12 -16.18 -28.81 -25.98
C LEU A 12 -17.31 -29.69 -26.49
N LYS A 13 -18.07 -30.27 -25.57
CA LYS A 13 -19.32 -30.96 -25.91
C LYS A 13 -20.47 -29.98 -25.76
N ASN A 14 -21.14 -29.69 -26.85
CA ASN A 14 -22.22 -28.67 -26.90
C ASN A 14 -21.79 -27.26 -26.39
N GLY A 15 -20.53 -26.89 -26.60
CA GLY A 15 -20.00 -25.61 -26.11
C GLY A 15 -19.65 -25.58 -24.61
N GLU A 16 -19.76 -26.71 -23.91
CA GLU A 16 -19.53 -26.81 -22.47
C GLU A 16 -18.33 -27.68 -22.12
N LEU A 17 -17.63 -27.31 -21.07
CA LEU A 17 -16.60 -28.10 -20.40
C LEU A 17 -16.84 -28.06 -18.90
N LYS A 18 -16.94 -29.23 -18.28
CA LYS A 18 -16.98 -29.39 -16.82
C LYS A 18 -15.63 -29.88 -16.33
N LEU A 19 -15.00 -29.12 -15.44
CA LEU A 19 -13.76 -29.47 -14.77
C LEU A 19 -14.02 -29.63 -13.27
N GLN A 20 -13.33 -30.57 -12.66
CA GLN A 20 -13.29 -30.71 -11.21
C GLN A 20 -11.87 -30.47 -10.73
N GLY A 21 -11.74 -29.72 -9.66
CA GLY A 21 -10.47 -29.48 -8.98
C GLY A 21 -10.67 -29.62 -7.48
N THR A 22 -9.62 -29.98 -6.77
CA THR A 22 -9.63 -30.06 -5.31
C THR A 22 -8.32 -29.57 -4.75
N MET A 23 -8.36 -29.10 -3.50
CA MET A 23 -7.18 -28.75 -2.71
C MET A 23 -7.12 -29.63 -1.47
N LYS A 24 -5.90 -29.98 -1.06
CA LYS A 24 -5.64 -30.74 0.17
C LYS A 24 -5.02 -29.88 1.27
N THR A 25 -4.56 -28.69 0.92
CA THR A 25 -3.92 -27.72 1.83
C THR A 25 -4.61 -26.37 1.70
N PRO A 26 -4.62 -25.54 2.76
CA PRO A 26 -5.17 -24.20 2.72
C PRO A 26 -4.63 -23.37 1.56
N GLY A 27 -5.50 -22.61 0.91
CA GLY A 27 -5.09 -21.76 -0.21
C GLY A 27 -6.21 -21.43 -1.19
N PHE A 28 -5.81 -21.03 -2.39
CA PHE A 28 -6.70 -20.62 -3.47
C PHE A 28 -6.41 -21.40 -4.74
N LEU A 29 -7.41 -22.07 -5.27
CA LEU A 29 -7.34 -22.78 -6.55
C LEU A 29 -7.98 -21.93 -7.64
N ARG A 30 -7.17 -21.51 -8.61
CA ARG A 30 -7.63 -20.72 -9.76
C ARG A 30 -7.75 -21.59 -10.99
N CYS A 31 -8.91 -21.56 -11.62
CA CYS A 31 -9.13 -22.05 -12.97
C CYS A 31 -8.97 -20.89 -13.95
N LYS A 32 -8.08 -21.01 -14.92
CA LYS A 32 -7.95 -20.09 -16.05
C LYS A 32 -8.30 -20.85 -17.34
N VAL A 33 -9.33 -20.37 -18.03
CA VAL A 33 -9.74 -20.89 -19.33
C VAL A 33 -9.35 -19.90 -20.41
N THR A 34 -8.73 -20.39 -21.46
CA THR A 34 -8.41 -19.58 -22.65
C THR A 34 -9.04 -20.24 -23.88
N ALA A 35 -9.84 -19.49 -24.60
CA ALA A 35 -10.43 -19.93 -25.87
C ALA A 35 -9.93 -19.03 -27.02
N HIS A 36 -9.67 -19.65 -28.17
CA HIS A 36 -9.35 -18.95 -29.40
C HIS A 36 -10.51 -19.15 -30.39
N VAL A 37 -11.06 -18.05 -30.90
CA VAL A 37 -12.13 -18.05 -31.90
C VAL A 37 -11.69 -17.15 -33.04
N GLY A 38 -11.24 -17.75 -34.17
CA GLY A 38 -10.49 -17.04 -35.17
C GLY A 38 -9.21 -16.43 -34.61
N ASP A 39 -8.96 -15.16 -34.88
CA ASP A 39 -7.79 -14.43 -34.37
C ASP A 39 -8.00 -13.81 -32.97
N ARG A 40 -9.16 -14.06 -32.35
CA ARG A 40 -9.48 -13.48 -31.04
C ARG A 40 -9.21 -14.47 -29.92
N LYS A 41 -8.58 -13.97 -28.86
CA LYS A 41 -8.35 -14.68 -27.60
C LYS A 41 -9.37 -14.22 -26.54
N TYR A 42 -10.01 -15.17 -25.90
CA TYR A 42 -10.92 -14.95 -24.78
C TYR A 42 -10.37 -15.64 -23.55
N GLU A 43 -10.44 -14.98 -22.42
CA GLU A 43 -10.00 -15.55 -21.13
C GLU A 43 -11.11 -15.45 -20.08
N GLY A 44 -11.24 -16.48 -19.29
CA GLY A 44 -12.11 -16.53 -18.12
C GLY A 44 -11.34 -17.04 -16.90
N LEU A 45 -11.66 -16.46 -15.75
CA LEU A 45 -11.05 -16.81 -14.46
C LEU A 45 -12.12 -17.13 -13.45
N ALA A 46 -11.88 -18.18 -12.67
CA ALA A 46 -12.66 -18.48 -11.47
C ALA A 46 -11.71 -18.99 -10.39
N THR A 47 -11.88 -18.53 -9.16
CA THR A 47 -11.05 -18.93 -8.03
C THR A 47 -11.93 -19.37 -6.87
N ALA A 48 -11.61 -20.52 -6.27
CA ALA A 48 -12.20 -21.00 -5.03
C ALA A 48 -11.16 -20.99 -3.91
N ALA A 49 -11.60 -20.66 -2.71
CA ALA A 49 -10.78 -20.74 -1.51
C ALA A 49 -11.03 -22.07 -0.79
N TYR A 50 -9.99 -22.62 -0.18
CA TYR A 50 -10.05 -23.76 0.72
C TYR A 50 -9.34 -23.39 2.02
N ALA A 51 -10.07 -23.36 3.12
CA ALA A 51 -9.59 -23.02 4.46
C ALA A 51 -8.64 -21.80 4.49
N PRO A 52 -9.02 -20.66 3.85
CA PRO A 52 -8.11 -19.51 3.69
C PRO A 52 -7.69 -18.92 5.04
N GLU A 53 -8.51 -19.05 6.07
CA GLU A 53 -8.23 -18.61 7.45
C GLU A 53 -7.09 -19.40 8.13
N GLN A 54 -6.67 -20.52 7.55
CA GLN A 54 -5.55 -21.32 8.03
C GLN A 54 -4.24 -21.03 7.29
N LEU A 55 -4.27 -20.13 6.31
CA LEU A 55 -3.06 -19.71 5.64
C LEU A 55 -2.14 -18.98 6.62
N GLN A 56 -0.87 -19.35 6.59
CA GLN A 56 0.18 -18.68 7.33
C GLN A 56 1.15 -18.01 6.38
N PRO A 57 1.67 -16.81 6.69
CA PRO A 57 2.70 -16.18 5.89
C PRO A 57 3.97 -17.04 5.89
N ILE A 58 4.66 -17.07 4.75
CA ILE A 58 5.98 -17.72 4.63
C ILE A 58 7.08 -16.81 5.17
N THR A 59 6.90 -15.49 5.00
CA THR A 59 7.89 -14.50 5.45
C THR A 59 8.18 -14.65 6.94
N GLU A 60 9.45 -14.72 7.28
CA GLU A 60 9.91 -14.72 8.65
C GLU A 60 9.88 -13.32 9.22
N CYS A 61 9.51 -13.18 10.49
CA CYS A 61 9.54 -11.91 11.20
C CYS A 61 10.89 -11.77 11.92
N PRO A 62 11.69 -10.72 11.64
CA PRO A 62 12.91 -10.46 12.41
C PRO A 62 12.61 -10.32 13.90
N ALA A 63 13.49 -10.84 14.75
CA ALA A 63 13.28 -10.84 16.19
C ALA A 63 13.18 -9.41 16.79
N ASP A 64 13.91 -8.47 16.20
CA ASP A 64 13.94 -7.07 16.61
C ASP A 64 13.05 -6.17 15.73
N PHE A 65 12.13 -6.74 14.93
CA PHE A 65 11.29 -6.03 13.97
C PHE A 65 10.62 -4.78 14.56
N ARG A 66 9.93 -4.95 15.69
CA ARG A 66 9.22 -3.85 16.35
C ARG A 66 10.18 -2.82 16.94
N GLU A 67 11.25 -3.26 17.57
CA GLU A 67 12.27 -2.40 18.16
C GLU A 67 12.95 -1.55 17.08
N PHE A 68 13.29 -2.14 15.94
CA PHE A 68 13.83 -1.43 14.79
C PHE A 68 12.93 -0.27 14.38
N TRP A 69 11.65 -0.52 14.11
CA TRP A 69 10.73 0.52 13.64
C TRP A 69 10.45 1.60 14.68
N VAL A 70 10.34 1.23 15.96
CA VAL A 70 10.19 2.21 17.06
C VAL A 70 11.40 3.14 17.09
N LYS A 71 12.60 2.61 17.03
CA LYS A 71 13.85 3.39 17.03
C LYS A 71 13.98 4.31 15.81
N GLU A 72 13.62 3.82 14.62
CA GLU A 72 13.65 4.63 13.40
C GLU A 72 12.63 5.79 13.47
N LEU A 73 11.44 5.54 14.00
CA LEU A 73 10.43 6.59 14.19
C LEU A 73 10.85 7.62 15.27
N GLU A 74 11.38 7.17 16.39
CA GLU A 74 11.92 8.06 17.42
C GLU A 74 13.06 8.93 16.88
N GLY A 75 13.93 8.35 16.07
CA GLY A 75 14.98 9.08 15.36
C GLY A 75 14.42 10.16 14.45
N ALA A 76 13.42 9.81 13.65
CA ALA A 76 12.75 10.74 12.72
C ALA A 76 12.05 11.89 13.45
N ARG A 77 11.42 11.63 14.60
CA ARG A 77 10.73 12.63 15.44
C ARG A 77 11.65 13.68 16.06
N ARG A 78 12.97 13.47 16.06
CA ARG A 78 13.94 14.50 16.45
C ARG A 78 14.02 15.64 15.42
N THR A 79 13.60 15.39 14.19
CA THR A 79 13.50 16.41 13.15
C THR A 79 12.14 17.10 13.27
N SER A 80 12.15 18.43 13.46
CA SER A 80 10.92 19.23 13.48
C SER A 80 10.16 19.09 12.18
N LEU A 81 8.82 18.98 12.22
CA LEU A 81 7.97 18.89 11.02
C LEU A 81 8.11 20.09 10.09
N GLN A 82 8.24 21.29 10.63
CA GLN A 82 8.28 22.53 9.87
C GLN A 82 7.26 22.54 8.71
N PRO A 83 5.97 22.49 9.02
CA PRO A 83 4.93 22.43 8.01
C PRO A 83 4.87 23.70 7.18
N LEU A 84 4.73 23.53 5.87
CA LEU A 84 4.39 24.60 4.94
C LEU A 84 3.02 24.31 4.38
N MET A 85 2.14 25.32 4.39
CA MET A 85 0.76 25.20 3.92
C MET A 85 0.44 26.35 2.98
N THR A 86 0.02 26.04 1.76
CA THR A 86 -0.41 27.02 0.75
C THR A 86 -1.85 26.73 0.37
N LEU A 87 -2.72 27.72 0.52
CA LEU A 87 -4.13 27.59 0.13
C LEU A 87 -4.25 27.45 -1.39
N LEU A 88 -4.97 26.44 -1.84
CA LEU A 88 -5.35 26.22 -3.23
C LEU A 88 -6.77 26.76 -3.43
N SER A 89 -6.88 28.07 -3.58
CA SER A 89 -8.17 28.78 -3.61
C SER A 89 -9.11 28.22 -4.69
N GLU A 90 -8.55 27.82 -5.84
CA GLU A 90 -9.25 27.24 -6.98
C GLU A 90 -9.84 25.84 -6.70
N ARG A 91 -9.37 25.17 -5.63
CA ARG A 91 -9.86 23.84 -5.20
C ARG A 91 -10.76 23.92 -3.98
N CYS A 92 -10.86 25.08 -3.34
CA CYS A 92 -11.74 25.27 -2.19
C CYS A 92 -13.21 25.20 -2.63
N THR A 93 -14.05 24.63 -1.76
CA THR A 93 -15.52 24.63 -1.95
C THR A 93 -16.17 25.64 -1.00
N ALA A 94 -17.51 25.71 -1.01
CA ALA A 94 -18.24 26.53 -0.04
C ALA A 94 -17.95 26.12 1.41
N THR A 95 -17.67 24.83 1.66
CA THR A 95 -17.57 24.23 3.00
C THR A 95 -16.18 23.72 3.36
N VAL A 96 -15.24 23.63 2.41
CA VAL A 96 -13.91 23.02 2.61
C VAL A 96 -12.80 23.97 2.12
N ASN A 97 -11.78 24.15 2.93
CA ASN A 97 -10.49 24.72 2.50
C ASN A 97 -9.55 23.59 2.05
N VAL A 98 -8.86 23.83 0.93
CA VAL A 98 -7.90 22.88 0.36
C VAL A 98 -6.51 23.51 0.35
N TYR A 99 -5.53 22.78 0.87
CA TYR A 99 -4.14 23.28 0.97
C TYR A 99 -3.17 22.30 0.32
N HIS A 100 -2.21 22.80 -0.43
CA HIS A 100 -0.98 22.09 -0.70
C HIS A 100 -0.10 22.19 0.55
N VAL A 101 0.30 21.02 1.09
CA VAL A 101 1.10 20.97 2.31
C VAL A 101 2.40 20.22 2.08
N SER A 102 3.42 20.59 2.87
CA SER A 102 4.62 19.77 3.00
C SER A 102 5.17 19.84 4.41
N PHE A 103 5.82 18.77 4.86
CA PHE A 103 6.45 18.68 6.18
C PHE A 103 7.72 17.80 6.11
N GLN A 104 8.66 18.06 7.01
CA GLN A 104 9.89 17.26 7.08
C GLN A 104 9.62 15.87 7.66
N THR A 105 10.38 14.88 7.19
CA THR A 105 10.24 13.48 7.61
C THR A 105 11.32 13.09 8.63
N ASP A 106 12.40 12.48 8.18
CA ASP A 106 13.43 11.87 9.01
C ASP A 106 14.69 12.73 9.18
N ARG A 107 14.92 13.68 8.27
CA ARG A 107 16.12 14.53 8.25
C ARG A 107 15.82 15.86 7.59
N TRP A 108 16.68 16.84 7.85
CA TRP A 108 16.59 18.14 7.23
C TRP A 108 16.54 18.06 5.70
N GLY A 109 15.56 18.73 5.11
CA GLY A 109 15.34 18.77 3.66
C GLY A 109 14.59 17.55 3.08
N SER A 110 14.44 16.46 3.83
CA SER A 110 13.58 15.33 3.43
C SER A 110 12.12 15.68 3.74
N ARG A 111 11.31 15.90 2.71
CA ARG A 111 9.91 16.34 2.87
C ARG A 111 8.93 15.37 2.23
N PHE A 112 7.76 15.23 2.85
CA PHE A 112 6.55 14.75 2.22
C PHE A 112 5.69 15.91 1.79
N TYR A 113 4.94 15.69 0.72
CA TYR A 113 3.97 16.63 0.17
C TYR A 113 2.61 15.99 0.11
N GLY A 114 1.56 16.78 0.24
CA GLY A 114 0.19 16.29 0.19
C GLY A 114 -0.82 17.39 -0.10
N VAL A 115 -2.07 16.96 -0.24
CA VAL A 115 -3.23 17.85 -0.28
C VAL A 115 -4.05 17.63 0.99
N LEU A 116 -4.19 18.69 1.77
CA LEU A 116 -4.96 18.72 3.00
C LEU A 116 -6.31 19.40 2.73
N CYS A 117 -7.40 18.74 3.11
CA CYS A 117 -8.74 19.31 3.06
C CYS A 117 -9.29 19.45 4.48
N VAL A 118 -9.75 20.64 4.84
CA VAL A 118 -10.24 20.96 6.19
C VAL A 118 -11.60 21.64 6.08
N PRO A 119 -12.63 21.17 6.83
CA PRO A 119 -13.91 21.87 6.90
C PRO A 119 -13.74 23.33 7.33
N LYS A 120 -14.45 24.25 6.67
CA LYS A 120 -14.42 25.70 6.98
C LYS A 120 -15.14 26.04 8.27
N LYS A 121 -16.19 25.25 8.60
CA LYS A 121 -16.94 25.47 9.84
C LYS A 121 -16.00 25.29 11.04
N GLU A 122 -16.03 26.18 11.96
CA GLU A 122 -15.28 26.06 13.21
C GLU A 122 -15.70 24.80 13.97
N GLY A 123 -14.70 24.03 14.48
CA GLY A 123 -14.97 22.78 15.17
C GLY A 123 -13.75 21.86 15.27
N LYS A 124 -13.99 20.71 15.87
CA LYS A 124 -13.03 19.61 16.00
C LYS A 124 -13.53 18.40 15.19
N TYR A 125 -12.67 17.87 14.36
CA TYR A 125 -13.03 16.86 13.36
C TYR A 125 -12.19 15.59 13.49
N PRO A 126 -12.76 14.42 13.17
CA PRO A 126 -11.95 13.23 12.91
C PRO A 126 -11.07 13.46 11.68
N ALA A 127 -10.03 12.65 11.55
CA ALA A 127 -9.11 12.78 10.43
C ALA A 127 -8.94 11.46 9.67
N LEU A 128 -8.67 11.56 8.37
CA LEU A 128 -8.37 10.45 7.48
C LEU A 128 -7.08 10.73 6.71
N LEU A 129 -6.06 9.91 6.94
CA LEU A 129 -4.84 9.87 6.14
C LEU A 129 -5.07 8.94 4.94
N ARG A 130 -4.84 9.45 3.73
CA ARG A 130 -4.88 8.68 2.49
C ARG A 130 -3.47 8.47 1.97
N VAL A 131 -3.04 7.21 1.92
CA VAL A 131 -1.73 6.80 1.42
C VAL A 131 -1.84 6.16 0.04
N PRO A 132 -0.92 6.45 -0.90
CA PRO A 132 -1.13 6.16 -2.30
C PRO A 132 -0.80 4.73 -2.72
N GLY A 133 -1.52 4.23 -3.70
CA GLY A 133 -1.09 3.10 -4.51
C GLY A 133 0.19 3.41 -5.30
N ALA A 134 0.79 2.38 -5.89
CA ALA A 134 2.01 2.54 -6.68
C ALA A 134 1.82 3.49 -7.87
N GLY A 135 2.89 4.19 -8.21
CA GLY A 135 2.93 5.14 -9.33
C GLY A 135 3.23 6.57 -8.88
N ILE A 136 3.54 7.42 -9.84
CA ILE A 136 3.94 8.81 -9.64
C ILE A 136 2.91 9.68 -10.34
N ARG A 137 2.21 10.53 -9.59
CA ARG A 137 1.05 11.28 -10.10
C ARG A 137 0.75 12.51 -9.26
N PRO A 138 -0.02 13.48 -9.80
CA PRO A 138 -0.60 14.53 -9.00
C PRO A 138 -1.71 14.01 -8.09
N TYR A 139 -2.06 14.78 -7.06
CA TYR A 139 -3.16 14.47 -6.16
C TYR A 139 -4.14 15.64 -6.10
N ALA A 140 -5.43 15.30 -6.01
CA ALA A 140 -6.50 16.30 -5.97
C ALA A 140 -6.88 16.68 -4.54
N GLY A 141 -6.70 15.77 -3.59
CA GLY A 141 -7.25 15.83 -2.24
C GLY A 141 -8.65 15.21 -2.16
N ASP A 142 -9.01 14.72 -0.99
CA ASP A 142 -10.32 14.12 -0.75
C ASP A 142 -11.30 15.14 -0.17
N VAL A 143 -11.77 16.03 -1.04
CA VAL A 143 -12.77 17.06 -0.71
C VAL A 143 -14.10 16.42 -0.31
N TYR A 144 -14.49 15.33 -0.98
CA TYR A 144 -15.75 14.66 -0.70
C TYR A 144 -15.87 14.21 0.76
N THR A 145 -14.86 13.51 1.28
CA THR A 145 -14.85 13.10 2.68
C THR A 145 -14.76 14.29 3.64
N ALA A 146 -14.05 15.36 3.24
CA ALA A 146 -13.98 16.56 4.05
C ALA A 146 -15.32 17.31 4.14
N GLU A 147 -16.13 17.31 3.10
CA GLU A 147 -17.49 17.85 3.12
C GLU A 147 -18.45 17.08 4.06
N GLN A 148 -18.10 15.81 4.36
CA GLN A 148 -18.84 15.00 5.35
C GLN A 148 -18.38 15.26 6.79
N GLY A 149 -17.49 16.22 7.02
CA GLY A 149 -17.08 16.62 8.35
C GLY A 149 -15.83 15.88 8.89
N ALA A 150 -14.89 15.58 8.03
CA ALA A 150 -13.58 15.05 8.41
C ALA A 150 -12.44 15.92 7.88
N ILE A 151 -11.28 15.89 8.53
CA ILE A 151 -10.03 16.37 7.94
C ILE A 151 -9.49 15.24 7.05
N THR A 152 -9.08 15.54 5.82
CA THR A 152 -8.43 14.55 4.97
C THR A 152 -7.04 15.04 4.56
N LEU A 153 -6.07 14.13 4.61
CA LEU A 153 -4.71 14.37 4.11
C LEU A 153 -4.36 13.27 3.10
N GLU A 154 -4.24 13.62 1.84
CA GLU A 154 -3.77 12.75 0.77
C GLU A 154 -2.29 13.05 0.50
N VAL A 155 -1.39 12.08 0.71
CA VAL A 155 0.05 12.29 0.62
C VAL A 155 0.67 11.64 -0.62
N GLY A 156 1.71 12.29 -1.16
CA GLY A 156 2.64 11.70 -2.14
C GLY A 156 3.91 11.22 -1.45
N ILE A 157 4.41 10.05 -1.85
CA ILE A 157 5.54 9.37 -1.18
C ILE A 157 6.92 9.68 -1.77
N HIS A 158 6.98 10.43 -2.85
CA HIS A 158 8.22 10.58 -3.63
C HIS A 158 9.08 11.78 -3.20
N GLY A 159 8.61 12.59 -2.24
CA GLY A 159 9.33 13.79 -1.79
C GLY A 159 9.33 14.92 -2.83
N ILE A 160 8.32 14.98 -3.65
CA ILE A 160 8.08 15.97 -4.69
C ILE A 160 6.70 16.60 -4.52
N PRO A 161 6.50 17.88 -4.93
CA PRO A 161 5.19 18.51 -4.91
C PRO A 161 4.13 17.66 -5.63
N VAL A 162 2.89 17.70 -5.13
CA VAL A 162 1.81 16.82 -5.63
C VAL A 162 0.79 17.55 -6.51
N THR A 163 1.08 18.79 -6.88
CA THR A 163 0.18 19.67 -7.66
C THR A 163 0.81 20.17 -8.97
N MET A 164 1.85 19.48 -9.45
CA MET A 164 2.48 19.80 -10.73
C MET A 164 1.68 19.23 -11.90
N GLU A 165 2.05 19.62 -13.11
CA GLU A 165 1.45 19.10 -14.34
C GLU A 165 1.73 17.60 -14.53
N GLN A 166 0.83 16.87 -15.18
CA GLN A 166 0.93 15.43 -15.39
C GLN A 166 2.25 15.02 -16.07
N SER A 167 2.68 15.80 -17.06
CA SER A 167 3.94 15.56 -17.80
C SER A 167 5.18 15.54 -16.91
N PHE A 168 5.20 16.30 -15.82
CA PHE A 168 6.28 16.28 -14.83
C PHE A 168 6.39 14.88 -14.17
N TYR A 169 5.25 14.29 -13.79
CA TYR A 169 5.21 12.97 -13.16
C TYR A 169 5.51 11.86 -14.16
N ASP A 170 5.03 11.98 -15.40
CA ASP A 170 5.33 11.04 -16.48
C ASP A 170 6.83 10.98 -16.78
N ASN A 171 7.51 12.13 -16.78
CA ASN A 171 8.96 12.20 -16.97
C ASN A 171 9.71 11.52 -15.80
N LEU A 172 9.26 11.69 -14.57
CA LEU A 172 9.85 11.02 -13.42
C LEU A 172 9.60 9.51 -13.44
N MET A 173 8.39 9.06 -13.83
CA MET A 173 8.05 7.64 -13.94
C MET A 173 8.89 6.95 -15.03
N ASN A 174 9.12 7.61 -16.15
CA ASN A 174 9.91 7.07 -17.26
C ASN A 174 11.43 7.29 -17.06
N GLY A 175 11.83 8.05 -16.05
CA GLY A 175 13.23 8.44 -15.77
C GLY A 175 13.67 8.09 -14.36
N ALA A 176 13.97 9.12 -13.58
CA ALA A 176 14.66 9.01 -12.29
C ALA A 176 13.95 8.14 -11.22
N LEU A 177 12.64 7.98 -11.31
CA LEU A 177 11.86 7.17 -10.37
C LEU A 177 11.31 5.89 -10.99
N ASN A 178 11.78 5.51 -12.18
CA ASN A 178 11.40 4.22 -12.77
C ASN A 178 11.91 3.08 -11.88
N GLY A 179 11.01 2.18 -11.48
CA GLY A 179 11.37 1.05 -10.62
C GLY A 179 11.75 1.43 -9.18
N TYR A 180 11.31 2.60 -8.68
CA TYR A 180 11.63 3.11 -7.34
C TYR A 180 11.44 2.07 -6.22
N TRP A 181 10.51 1.15 -6.40
CA TRP A 181 10.24 0.08 -5.43
C TRP A 181 11.39 -0.92 -5.24
N THR A 182 12.43 -0.85 -6.08
CA THR A 182 13.64 -1.68 -5.97
C THR A 182 14.87 -0.93 -5.47
N PHE A 183 14.78 0.39 -5.28
CA PHE A 183 15.95 1.21 -4.95
C PHE A 183 16.52 0.86 -3.58
N CYS A 184 17.79 0.48 -3.55
CA CYS A 184 18.54 0.09 -2.35
C CYS A 184 17.90 -1.07 -1.56
N ARG A 185 17.28 -2.03 -2.23
CA ARG A 185 16.57 -3.17 -1.62
C ARG A 185 17.47 -4.08 -0.74
N ASN A 186 18.76 -3.94 -0.82
CA ASN A 186 19.75 -4.64 -0.01
C ASN A 186 20.35 -3.78 1.13
N ASP A 187 19.77 -2.64 1.43
CA ASP A 187 20.21 -1.74 2.49
C ASP A 187 19.03 -1.39 3.41
N LEU A 188 19.11 -1.81 4.66
CA LEU A 188 18.01 -1.73 5.62
C LEU A 188 17.49 -0.30 5.84
N ARG A 189 18.37 0.72 5.80
CA ARG A 189 17.97 2.13 6.04
C ARG A 189 17.88 2.98 4.79
N ASN A 190 18.48 2.55 3.69
CA ASN A 190 18.41 3.27 2.42
C ASN A 190 17.39 2.67 1.45
N PHE A 191 16.79 1.52 1.78
CA PHE A 191 15.69 0.98 0.97
C PHE A 191 14.59 2.03 0.83
N TYR A 192 14.11 2.20 -0.40
CA TYR A 192 13.17 3.27 -0.74
C TYR A 192 11.96 3.35 0.20
N TYR A 193 11.43 2.20 0.63
CA TYR A 193 10.28 2.14 1.52
C TYR A 193 10.58 2.58 2.96
N HIS A 194 11.85 2.67 3.38
CA HIS A 194 12.19 3.22 4.70
C HIS A 194 11.64 4.65 4.84
N ARG A 195 12.02 5.54 3.91
CA ARG A 195 11.54 6.92 3.91
C ARG A 195 10.03 7.05 3.70
N VAL A 196 9.43 6.08 2.96
CA VAL A 196 7.99 6.08 2.69
C VAL A 196 7.20 5.77 3.95
N ILE A 197 7.59 4.73 4.70
CA ILE A 197 6.94 4.34 5.95
C ILE A 197 7.11 5.44 7.00
N ILE A 198 8.34 5.92 7.20
CA ILE A 198 8.59 7.06 8.10
C ILE A 198 7.78 8.29 7.68
N GLY A 199 7.70 8.59 6.39
CA GLY A 199 6.90 9.71 5.90
C GLY A 199 5.41 9.59 6.20
N ALA A 200 4.83 8.38 6.08
CA ALA A 200 3.44 8.13 6.44
C ALA A 200 3.19 8.31 7.96
N LEU A 201 4.13 7.86 8.80
CA LEU A 201 4.07 8.08 10.25
C LEU A 201 4.21 9.58 10.62
N ARG A 202 5.06 10.31 9.91
CA ARG A 202 5.19 11.77 10.07
C ARG A 202 3.94 12.52 9.56
N ALA A 203 3.20 11.96 8.61
CA ALA A 203 1.89 12.49 8.23
C ALA A 203 0.86 12.35 9.37
N VAL A 204 0.94 11.29 10.16
CA VAL A 204 0.17 11.14 11.41
C VAL A 204 0.56 12.25 12.40
N ASP A 205 1.88 12.49 12.60
CA ASP A 205 2.34 13.59 13.46
C ASP A 205 1.77 14.93 13.01
N PHE A 206 1.83 15.23 11.71
CA PHE A 206 1.30 16.47 11.13
C PHE A 206 -0.21 16.63 11.38
N ILE A 207 -1.00 15.56 11.17
CA ILE A 207 -2.45 15.60 11.45
C ILE A 207 -2.71 15.88 12.94
N CYS A 208 -1.95 15.26 13.84
CA CYS A 208 -2.12 15.42 15.28
C CYS A 208 -1.77 16.84 15.78
N GLU A 209 -0.95 17.60 15.04
CA GLU A 209 -0.63 18.99 15.35
C GLU A 209 -1.69 19.99 14.80
N LEU A 210 -2.62 19.56 13.95
CA LEU A 210 -3.66 20.43 13.41
C LEU A 210 -4.63 20.89 14.50
N PRO A 211 -4.88 22.20 14.64
CA PRO A 211 -5.79 22.70 15.67
C PRO A 211 -7.23 22.25 15.50
N GLN A 212 -7.64 21.83 14.29
CA GLN A 212 -8.99 21.33 14.01
C GLN A 212 -9.14 19.82 14.29
N TYR A 213 -8.06 19.07 14.49
CA TYR A 213 -8.15 17.63 14.80
C TYR A 213 -8.76 17.41 16.19
N ASN A 214 -9.65 16.41 16.31
CA ASN A 214 -10.37 16.14 17.56
C ASN A 214 -9.55 15.36 18.61
N GLY A 215 -8.34 14.88 18.25
CA GLY A 215 -7.47 14.11 19.15
C GLY A 215 -7.92 12.67 19.40
N GLN A 216 -8.98 12.17 18.75
CA GLN A 216 -9.61 10.90 19.10
C GLN A 216 -9.73 9.92 17.93
N ALA A 217 -10.11 10.39 16.76
CA ALA A 217 -10.43 9.51 15.63
C ALA A 217 -9.54 9.82 14.43
N LEU A 218 -8.55 8.99 14.21
CA LEU A 218 -7.65 9.03 13.07
C LEU A 218 -7.71 7.71 12.31
N GLY A 219 -8.20 7.76 11.08
CA GLY A 219 -8.17 6.63 10.16
C GLY A 219 -7.02 6.71 9.17
N VAL A 220 -6.60 5.56 8.66
CA VAL A 220 -5.69 5.48 7.51
C VAL A 220 -6.25 4.54 6.45
N THR A 221 -6.19 4.94 5.18
CA THR A 221 -6.70 4.12 4.08
C THR A 221 -5.88 4.24 2.80
N GLY A 222 -5.89 3.19 2.03
CA GLY A 222 -5.26 3.13 0.71
C GLY A 222 -5.46 1.81 0.00
N SER A 223 -5.07 1.78 -1.27
CA SER A 223 -5.23 0.64 -2.16
C SER A 223 -3.87 0.16 -2.65
N SER A 224 -3.69 -1.15 -2.84
CA SER A 224 -2.45 -1.74 -3.34
C SER A 224 -1.25 -1.40 -2.44
N GLN A 225 -0.22 -0.71 -2.94
CA GLN A 225 0.85 -0.14 -2.12
C GLN A 225 0.28 0.71 -0.95
N GLY A 226 -0.79 1.49 -1.20
CA GLY A 226 -1.46 2.26 -0.16
C GLY A 226 -2.16 1.37 0.86
N GLY A 227 -2.69 0.22 0.46
CA GLY A 227 -3.21 -0.80 1.38
C GLY A 227 -2.13 -1.30 2.34
N ALA A 228 -0.93 -1.61 1.80
CA ALA A 228 0.24 -1.96 2.60
C ALA A 228 0.63 -0.84 3.57
N LEU A 229 0.75 0.39 3.08
CA LEU A 229 1.09 1.55 3.91
C LEU A 229 0.04 1.83 4.98
N SER A 230 -1.25 1.53 4.73
CA SER A 230 -2.31 1.64 5.74
C SER A 230 -2.09 0.67 6.89
N VAL A 231 -1.77 -0.60 6.58
CA VAL A 231 -1.42 -1.62 7.58
C VAL A 231 -0.17 -1.20 8.36
N MET A 232 0.89 -0.80 7.66
CA MET A 232 2.17 -0.40 8.26
C MET A 232 2.01 0.80 9.20
N THR A 233 1.25 1.81 8.80
CA THR A 233 1.00 3.01 9.60
C THR A 233 0.19 2.68 10.84
N ALA A 234 -0.89 1.89 10.71
CA ALA A 234 -1.73 1.48 11.83
C ALA A 234 -1.00 0.54 12.82
N ALA A 235 -0.08 -0.28 12.33
CA ALA A 235 0.72 -1.18 13.18
C ALA A 235 1.77 -0.45 14.02
N LEU A 236 2.28 0.69 13.53
CA LEU A 236 3.40 1.40 14.17
C LEU A 236 2.99 2.63 14.97
N ASP A 237 1.84 3.23 14.70
CA ASP A 237 1.40 4.44 15.40
C ASP A 237 0.09 4.21 16.16
N PRO A 238 0.12 4.20 17.50
CA PRO A 238 -1.06 3.93 18.34
C PRO A 238 -2.12 5.04 18.29
N ARG A 239 -1.84 6.19 17.69
CA ARG A 239 -2.82 7.26 17.48
C ARG A 239 -3.76 6.98 16.32
N VAL A 240 -3.40 6.06 15.43
CA VAL A 240 -4.32 5.53 14.43
C VAL A 240 -5.33 4.64 15.12
N THR A 241 -6.62 4.92 14.93
CA THR A 241 -7.71 4.25 15.63
C THR A 241 -8.44 3.22 14.77
N PHE A 242 -8.29 3.28 13.46
CA PHE A 242 -8.79 2.29 12.51
C PHE A 242 -8.04 2.40 11.17
N PHE A 243 -8.11 1.36 10.36
CA PHE A 243 -7.59 1.40 9.00
C PHE A 243 -8.49 0.67 8.00
N ALA A 244 -8.35 1.02 6.72
CA ALA A 244 -8.96 0.29 5.62
C ALA A 244 -7.91 0.01 4.54
N ALA A 245 -7.58 -1.27 4.34
CA ALA A 245 -6.57 -1.72 3.39
C ALA A 245 -7.24 -2.46 2.23
N VAL A 246 -7.21 -1.83 1.05
CA VAL A 246 -7.79 -2.41 -0.17
C VAL A 246 -6.68 -3.17 -0.91
N HIS A 247 -6.84 -4.47 -1.09
CA HIS A 247 -5.88 -5.41 -1.72
C HIS A 247 -4.41 -5.02 -1.46
N PRO A 248 -3.93 -5.08 -0.19
CA PRO A 248 -2.61 -4.61 0.17
C PRO A 248 -1.51 -5.33 -0.62
N ALA A 249 -0.52 -4.54 -1.06
CA ALA A 249 0.70 -5.02 -1.71
C ALA A 249 1.81 -5.32 -0.70
N LEU A 250 3.02 -5.56 -1.15
CA LEU A 250 4.21 -5.78 -0.32
C LEU A 250 4.03 -6.88 0.74
N CYS A 251 3.27 -7.93 0.37
CA CYS A 251 2.91 -9.01 1.28
C CYS A 251 3.60 -10.31 0.90
N ASP A 252 4.18 -10.97 1.91
CA ASP A 252 4.68 -12.35 1.87
C ASP A 252 5.66 -12.61 0.71
N HIS A 253 6.68 -11.78 0.61
CA HIS A 253 7.64 -11.83 -0.50
C HIS A 253 8.37 -13.16 -0.61
N GLU A 254 8.66 -13.83 0.52
CA GLU A 254 9.33 -15.12 0.57
C GLU A 254 8.48 -16.27 0.02
N ALA A 255 7.16 -16.08 -0.07
CA ALA A 255 6.24 -17.11 -0.57
C ALA A 255 6.60 -17.59 -1.98
N PHE A 256 7.17 -16.70 -2.81
CA PHE A 256 7.65 -17.04 -4.14
C PHE A 256 8.67 -18.20 -4.12
N MET A 257 9.62 -18.20 -3.16
CA MET A 257 10.64 -19.25 -3.03
C MET A 257 10.07 -20.61 -2.66
N LYS A 258 8.87 -20.61 -2.08
CA LYS A 258 8.07 -21.82 -1.77
C LYS A 258 7.00 -22.10 -2.83
N LYS A 259 7.12 -21.49 -4.02
CA LYS A 259 6.18 -21.64 -5.15
C LYS A 259 4.74 -21.22 -4.81
N ARG A 260 4.59 -20.30 -3.85
CA ARG A 260 3.31 -19.66 -3.50
C ARG A 260 3.27 -18.25 -4.06
N ALA A 261 2.09 -17.76 -4.42
CA ALA A 261 1.90 -16.42 -4.90
C ALA A 261 2.22 -15.40 -3.78
N CYS A 262 2.93 -14.34 -4.12
CA CYS A 262 3.28 -13.22 -3.24
C CYS A 262 2.69 -11.92 -3.78
N GLY A 263 2.62 -10.89 -2.94
CA GLY A 263 2.12 -9.57 -3.32
C GLY A 263 3.07 -8.80 -4.23
N TRP A 264 2.51 -7.81 -4.95
CA TRP A 264 3.31 -6.85 -5.70
C TRP A 264 4.42 -6.25 -4.79
N PRO A 265 5.62 -5.97 -5.30
CA PRO A 265 6.03 -5.95 -6.71
C PRO A 265 6.65 -7.27 -7.20
N HIS A 266 6.40 -8.38 -6.54
CA HIS A 266 6.89 -9.71 -6.93
C HIS A 266 8.42 -9.74 -7.07
N TYR A 267 9.15 -9.22 -6.09
CA TYR A 267 10.59 -8.99 -6.14
C TYR A 267 11.37 -10.19 -6.70
N PHE A 268 11.15 -11.36 -6.15
CA PHE A 268 11.93 -12.54 -6.49
C PHE A 268 11.47 -13.24 -7.78
N TYR A 269 10.33 -12.84 -8.30
CA TYR A 269 9.85 -13.29 -9.61
C TYR A 269 10.47 -12.49 -10.75
N TYR A 270 10.47 -11.16 -10.65
CA TYR A 270 10.91 -10.28 -11.74
C TYR A 270 12.40 -9.92 -11.66
N TYR A 271 12.97 -9.89 -10.47
CA TYR A 271 14.33 -9.36 -10.24
C TYR A 271 15.33 -10.42 -9.77
N GLY A 272 14.94 -11.70 -9.83
CA GLY A 272 15.80 -12.84 -9.49
C GLY A 272 15.73 -13.25 -8.02
N ALA A 273 16.34 -14.40 -7.72
CA ALA A 273 16.43 -14.91 -6.35
C ALA A 273 17.23 -13.94 -5.48
N PRO A 274 16.81 -13.66 -4.23
CA PRO A 274 17.52 -12.76 -3.33
C PRO A 274 18.85 -13.37 -2.87
N ASP A 275 19.82 -12.52 -2.62
CA ASP A 275 20.91 -12.88 -1.72
C ASP A 275 20.46 -12.83 -0.24
N ALA A 276 21.30 -13.30 0.66
CA ALA A 276 20.94 -13.37 2.08
C ALA A 276 20.65 -12.00 2.69
N LYS A 277 21.38 -10.96 2.29
CA LYS A 277 21.23 -9.60 2.79
C LYS A 277 19.93 -8.97 2.28
N GLU A 278 19.63 -9.16 1.01
CA GLU A 278 18.39 -8.69 0.40
C GLU A 278 17.15 -9.34 1.05
N LEU A 279 17.24 -10.64 1.30
CA LEU A 279 16.18 -11.38 1.98
C LEU A 279 15.96 -10.84 3.40
N GLU A 280 17.03 -10.62 4.16
CA GLU A 280 16.97 -10.02 5.49
C GLU A 280 16.28 -8.64 5.45
N VAL A 281 16.68 -7.76 4.54
CA VAL A 281 16.11 -6.41 4.41
C VAL A 281 14.62 -6.49 4.08
N VAL A 282 14.22 -7.28 3.10
CA VAL A 282 12.82 -7.35 2.63
C VAL A 282 11.87 -7.78 3.74
N ARG A 283 12.31 -8.60 4.70
CA ARG A 283 11.53 -9.01 5.87
C ARG A 283 11.09 -7.85 6.75
N TYR A 284 11.91 -6.79 6.89
CA TYR A 284 11.53 -5.58 7.63
C TYR A 284 10.50 -4.73 6.90
N TYR A 285 10.23 -4.98 5.63
CA TYR A 285 9.30 -4.22 4.78
C TYR A 285 8.11 -5.03 4.30
N ASP A 286 7.97 -6.27 4.78
CA ASP A 286 6.87 -7.14 4.43
C ASP A 286 5.62 -6.81 5.24
N THR A 287 4.52 -6.50 4.56
CA THR A 287 3.25 -6.12 5.20
C THR A 287 2.72 -7.18 6.17
N ALA A 288 3.01 -8.48 5.92
CA ALA A 288 2.61 -9.54 6.83
C ALA A 288 3.26 -9.41 8.21
N ASN A 289 4.50 -8.92 8.28
CA ASN A 289 5.18 -8.69 9.55
C ASN A 289 4.62 -7.49 10.32
N PHE A 290 4.21 -6.43 9.62
CA PHE A 290 3.47 -5.33 10.25
C PHE A 290 2.10 -5.76 10.74
N ALA A 291 1.40 -6.61 9.96
CA ALA A 291 0.08 -7.11 10.37
C ALA A 291 0.11 -7.85 11.71
N ARG A 292 1.23 -8.51 12.06
CA ARG A 292 1.45 -9.13 13.38
C ARG A 292 1.44 -8.13 14.54
N CYS A 293 1.67 -6.85 14.26
CA CYS A 293 1.74 -5.77 15.25
C CYS A 293 0.44 -4.96 15.34
N LEU A 294 -0.58 -5.28 14.56
CA LEU A 294 -1.85 -4.55 14.57
C LEU A 294 -2.58 -4.72 15.92
N ALA A 295 -3.03 -3.61 16.48
CA ALA A 295 -3.78 -3.56 17.73
C ALA A 295 -5.11 -2.76 17.61
N VAL A 296 -5.47 -2.36 16.38
CA VAL A 296 -6.66 -1.55 16.10
C VAL A 296 -7.57 -2.25 15.09
N PRO A 297 -8.89 -1.98 15.12
CA PRO A 297 -9.81 -2.56 14.15
C PRO A 297 -9.43 -2.12 12.73
N GLY A 298 -9.56 -3.05 11.80
CA GLY A 298 -9.25 -2.82 10.40
C GLY A 298 -10.22 -3.51 9.46
N TRP A 299 -10.29 -2.97 8.26
CA TRP A 299 -11.05 -3.56 7.18
C TRP A 299 -10.10 -3.90 6.03
N PHE A 300 -10.26 -5.11 5.50
CA PHE A 300 -9.52 -5.60 4.35
C PHE A 300 -10.47 -5.95 3.22
N SER A 301 -10.06 -5.70 1.99
CA SER A 301 -10.70 -6.28 0.81
C SER A 301 -9.66 -6.78 -0.18
N TRP A 302 -10.02 -7.81 -0.91
CA TRP A 302 -9.20 -8.38 -1.99
C TRP A 302 -10.08 -9.12 -2.99
N GLY A 303 -9.60 -9.26 -4.20
CA GLY A 303 -10.24 -10.06 -5.24
C GLY A 303 -9.64 -11.47 -5.32
N TYR A 304 -10.47 -12.49 -5.39
CA TYR A 304 -9.98 -13.88 -5.54
C TYR A 304 -9.22 -14.10 -6.85
N ASN A 305 -9.51 -13.31 -7.87
CA ASN A 305 -8.84 -13.38 -9.16
C ASN A 305 -7.66 -12.39 -9.30
N ASP A 306 -7.33 -11.65 -8.24
CA ASP A 306 -6.19 -10.73 -8.27
C ASP A 306 -4.88 -11.52 -8.39
N ASP A 307 -4.04 -11.15 -9.37
CA ASP A 307 -2.72 -11.72 -9.61
C ASP A 307 -1.58 -10.73 -9.35
N VAL A 308 -1.93 -9.49 -9.04
CA VAL A 308 -1.00 -8.43 -8.63
C VAL A 308 -0.83 -8.45 -7.11
N CYS A 309 -1.96 -8.43 -6.38
CA CYS A 309 -2.02 -8.60 -4.94
C CYS A 309 -2.88 -9.84 -4.62
N PRO A 310 -2.34 -11.04 -4.80
CA PRO A 310 -3.14 -12.26 -4.73
C PRO A 310 -3.63 -12.55 -3.30
N PRO A 311 -4.84 -13.11 -3.15
CA PRO A 311 -5.42 -13.39 -1.84
C PRO A 311 -4.59 -14.37 -1.00
N THR A 312 -3.68 -15.13 -1.62
CA THR A 312 -2.77 -16.04 -0.92
C THR A 312 -1.73 -15.32 -0.05
N SER A 313 -1.45 -14.05 -0.34
CA SER A 313 -0.44 -13.25 0.36
C SER A 313 -1.00 -12.33 1.44
N MET A 314 -2.32 -12.41 1.71
CA MET A 314 -3.02 -11.51 2.63
C MET A 314 -3.52 -12.22 3.88
#